data_998c2c3cbc4d917e243ca5fe85246308
#
_entry.id   998c2c3cbc4d917e243ca5fe85246308
#
_cell.length_a   1.000
_cell.length_b   1.000
_cell.length_c   1.000
_cell.angle_alpha   90.00
_cell.angle_beta   90.00
_cell.angle_gamma   90.00
#
_symmetry.space_group_name_H-M   'P 1'
#
loop_
_entity.id
_entity.type
_entity.pdbx_description
1 polymer ?
#
loop_
_entity_poly.entity_id
_entity_poly.type
_entity_poly.pdbx_seq_one_letter_code
_entity_poly.pdbx_strand_id
1 'polypeptide(L)'
;MLIYYAVFVFPVIALLSAVLYLPFFLAHRKEKYSKLYHLARYALIGCALSLLYLTILWYYPDITFRPEYYFWNLRPFVWLTQVYEMGMRRMLEQLITNVAMFVPLGFLLPVVFQKVRRFLPALGAVTGVTLLIEITQFFIGRSADIDDVIMNAAGGALGYGLYCLLNRNLSAKRWWQHLLGTPLTK
;
A
#
# COMPACT_ATOMS: atom_id res chain seq x y z
N MET A 1 2.99 19.49 -0.72
CA MET A 1 2.42 18.18 -1.08
C MET A 1 1.46 17.63 -0.02
N LEU A 2 1.85 17.41 1.25
CA LEU A 2 0.99 16.82 2.28
C LEU A 2 -0.33 17.56 2.53
N ILE A 3 -0.32 18.88 2.61
CA ILE A 3 -1.54 19.70 2.81
C ILE A 3 -2.50 19.54 1.63
N TYR A 4 -2.00 19.60 0.39
CA TYR A 4 -2.82 19.40 -0.80
C TYR A 4 -3.46 18.00 -0.80
N TYR A 5 -2.66 16.96 -0.51
CA TYR A 5 -3.16 15.60 -0.39
C TYR A 5 -4.27 15.49 0.68
N ALA A 6 -4.04 16.01 1.87
CA ALA A 6 -4.98 15.91 2.98
C ALA A 6 -6.31 16.66 2.71
N VAL A 7 -6.24 17.83 2.06
CA VAL A 7 -7.42 18.69 1.86
C VAL A 7 -8.22 18.31 0.62
N PHE A 8 -7.54 17.96 -0.48
CA PHE A 8 -8.22 17.77 -1.77
C PHE A 8 -8.29 16.30 -2.20
N VAL A 9 -7.23 15.53 -1.98
CA VAL A 9 -7.15 14.15 -2.50
C VAL A 9 -7.75 13.15 -1.54
N PHE A 10 -7.41 13.24 -0.26
CA PHE A 10 -7.88 12.29 0.74
C PHE A 10 -9.42 12.23 0.85
N PRO A 11 -10.19 13.34 0.84
CA PRO A 11 -11.66 13.27 0.83
C PRO A 11 -12.22 12.57 -0.41
N VAL A 12 -11.61 12.78 -1.59
CA VAL A 12 -12.01 12.10 -2.82
C VAL A 12 -11.72 10.60 -2.73
N ILE A 13 -10.54 10.21 -2.24
CA ILE A 13 -10.18 8.80 -2.00
C ILE A 13 -11.14 8.17 -0.99
N ALA A 14 -11.48 8.86 0.09
CA ALA A 14 -12.43 8.37 1.07
C ALA A 14 -13.81 8.12 0.45
N LEU A 15 -14.31 9.06 -0.36
CA LEU A 15 -15.58 8.90 -1.07
C LEU A 15 -15.53 7.72 -2.06
N LEU A 16 -14.51 7.64 -2.89
CA LEU A 16 -14.32 6.54 -3.85
C LEU A 16 -14.21 5.19 -3.13
N SER A 17 -13.49 5.14 -2.00
CA SER A 17 -13.40 3.93 -1.17
C SER A 17 -14.78 3.50 -0.65
N ALA A 18 -15.63 4.45 -0.26
CA ALA A 18 -16.99 4.16 0.18
C ALA A 18 -17.84 3.59 -0.96
N VAL A 19 -17.76 4.20 -2.16
CA VAL A 19 -18.47 3.72 -3.35
C VAL A 19 -18.02 2.31 -3.73
N LEU A 20 -16.71 2.05 -3.79
CA LEU A 20 -16.16 0.73 -4.12
C LEU A 20 -16.46 -0.33 -3.05
N TYR A 21 -16.53 0.08 -1.79
CA TYR A 21 -16.84 -0.82 -0.69
C TYR A 21 -18.34 -1.14 -0.55
N LEU A 22 -19.22 -0.27 -1.05
CA LEU A 22 -20.67 -0.36 -0.90
C LEU A 22 -21.26 -1.71 -1.38
N PRO A 23 -20.92 -2.26 -2.55
CA PRO A 23 -21.45 -3.55 -2.99
C PRO A 23 -21.10 -4.68 -2.02
N PHE A 24 -19.85 -4.71 -1.54
CA PHE A 24 -19.42 -5.69 -0.55
C PHE A 24 -20.19 -5.54 0.76
N PHE A 25 -20.34 -4.32 1.25
CA PHE A 25 -21.11 -4.03 2.46
C PHE A 25 -22.55 -4.48 2.34
N LEU A 26 -23.22 -4.19 1.22
CA LEU A 26 -24.61 -4.58 0.97
C LEU A 26 -24.77 -6.11 0.91
N ALA A 27 -23.82 -6.80 0.29
CA ALA A 27 -23.83 -8.26 0.20
C ALA A 27 -23.71 -8.93 1.60
N HIS A 28 -22.89 -8.36 2.49
CA HIS A 28 -22.60 -8.91 3.82
C HIS A 28 -23.33 -8.23 4.98
N ARG A 29 -24.28 -7.32 4.70
CA ARG A 29 -25.00 -6.55 5.74
C ARG A 29 -25.83 -7.40 6.70
N LYS A 30 -26.24 -8.58 6.26
CA LYS A 30 -26.98 -9.55 7.10
C LYS A 30 -26.08 -10.38 8.01
N GLU A 31 -24.79 -10.43 7.71
CA GLU A 31 -23.80 -11.12 8.52
C GLU A 31 -23.46 -10.27 9.76
N LYS A 32 -23.22 -10.95 10.88
CA LYS A 32 -22.96 -10.29 12.15
C LYS A 32 -21.51 -9.88 12.33
N TYR A 33 -20.96 -9.17 11.36
CA TYR A 33 -19.61 -8.61 11.48
C TYR A 33 -19.62 -7.28 12.25
N SER A 34 -18.52 -7.00 12.93
CA SER A 34 -18.33 -5.74 13.66
C SER A 34 -18.10 -4.56 12.71
N LYS A 35 -18.32 -3.33 13.21
CA LYS A 35 -17.95 -2.10 12.51
C LYS A 35 -16.44 -2.06 12.17
N LEU A 36 -15.59 -2.64 13.04
CA LEU A 36 -14.14 -2.69 12.85
C LEU A 36 -13.75 -3.58 11.66
N TYR A 37 -14.47 -4.69 11.45
CA TYR A 37 -14.30 -5.55 10.28
C TYR A 37 -14.52 -4.78 8.97
N HIS A 38 -15.60 -4.01 8.92
CA HIS A 38 -15.93 -3.19 7.76
C HIS A 38 -14.92 -2.04 7.58
N LEU A 39 -14.51 -1.40 8.68
CA LEU A 39 -13.51 -0.33 8.67
C LEU A 39 -12.16 -0.79 8.10
N ALA A 40 -11.68 -1.98 8.50
CA ALA A 40 -10.41 -2.51 7.99
C ALA A 40 -10.42 -2.72 6.47
N ARG A 41 -11.51 -3.22 5.92
CA ARG A 41 -11.68 -3.43 4.47
C ARG A 41 -11.80 -2.13 3.71
N TYR A 42 -12.58 -1.21 4.24
CA TYR A 42 -12.65 0.15 3.72
C TYR A 42 -11.27 0.83 3.70
N ALA A 43 -10.52 0.73 4.81
CA ALA A 43 -9.17 1.28 4.92
C ALA A 43 -8.20 0.65 3.93
N LEU A 44 -8.33 -0.66 3.63
CA LEU A 44 -7.50 -1.33 2.62
C LEU A 44 -7.77 -0.79 1.21
N ILE A 45 -9.02 -0.55 0.86
CA ILE A 45 -9.38 0.08 -0.43
C ILE A 45 -8.80 1.50 -0.48
N GLY A 46 -8.95 2.29 0.58
CA GLY A 46 -8.38 3.63 0.66
C GLY A 46 -6.85 3.63 0.55
N CYS A 47 -6.19 2.66 1.18
CA CYS A 47 -4.74 2.45 1.05
C CYS A 47 -4.35 2.15 -0.40
N ALA A 48 -5.04 1.24 -1.08
CA ALA A 48 -4.78 0.89 -2.48
C ALA A 48 -4.99 2.09 -3.42
N LEU A 49 -6.07 2.85 -3.24
CA LEU A 49 -6.33 4.08 -4.01
C LEU A 49 -5.29 5.17 -3.73
N SER A 50 -4.83 5.31 -2.48
CA SER A 50 -3.77 6.25 -2.12
C SER A 50 -2.45 5.89 -2.79
N LEU A 51 -2.08 4.61 -2.80
CA LEU A 51 -0.90 4.12 -3.52
C LEU A 51 -1.02 4.41 -5.01
N LEU A 52 -2.14 4.05 -5.64
CA LEU A 52 -2.39 4.33 -7.06
C LEU A 52 -2.25 5.83 -7.38
N TYR A 53 -2.82 6.68 -6.55
CA TYR A 53 -2.72 8.13 -6.72
C TYR A 53 -1.27 8.60 -6.60
N LEU A 54 -0.57 8.24 -5.51
CA LEU A 54 0.77 8.74 -5.21
C LEU A 54 1.84 8.22 -6.18
N THR A 55 1.67 6.99 -6.70
CA THR A 55 2.68 6.37 -7.56
C THR A 55 2.42 6.59 -9.06
N ILE A 56 1.18 6.79 -9.48
CA ILE A 56 0.79 6.86 -10.89
C ILE A 56 0.10 8.20 -11.20
N LEU A 57 -1.03 8.50 -10.55
CA LEU A 57 -1.88 9.64 -10.94
C LEU A 57 -1.27 11.00 -10.59
N TRP A 58 -0.42 11.09 -9.58
CA TRP A 58 0.31 12.31 -9.23
C TRP A 58 1.17 12.82 -10.39
N TYR A 59 1.66 11.92 -11.23
CA TYR A 59 2.50 12.23 -12.39
C TYR A 59 1.72 12.36 -13.69
N TYR A 60 0.38 12.32 -13.64
CA TYR A 60 -0.47 12.35 -14.84
C TYR A 60 -0.13 13.47 -15.84
N PRO A 61 0.20 14.71 -15.42
CA PRO A 61 0.56 15.77 -16.38
C PRO A 61 1.84 15.47 -17.18
N ASP A 62 2.73 14.63 -16.62
CA ASP A 62 4.05 14.31 -17.19
C ASP A 62 4.06 12.95 -17.89
N ILE A 63 2.89 12.31 -18.06
CA ILE A 63 2.79 11.01 -18.73
C ILE A 63 3.16 11.17 -20.21
N THR A 64 4.15 10.39 -20.63
CA THR A 64 4.58 10.30 -22.03
C THR A 64 4.55 8.85 -22.48
N PHE A 65 3.85 8.58 -23.60
CA PHE A 65 3.82 7.24 -24.21
C PHE A 65 4.88 7.11 -25.31
N ARG A 66 6.11 7.55 -25.02
CA ARG A 66 7.22 7.55 -25.98
C ARG A 66 8.20 6.44 -25.64
N PRO A 67 8.41 5.43 -26.52
CA PRO A 67 9.29 4.29 -26.25
C PRO A 67 10.73 4.67 -25.91
N GLU A 68 11.23 5.80 -26.41
CA GLU A 68 12.57 6.33 -26.13
C GLU A 68 12.82 6.70 -24.66
N TYR A 69 11.74 6.87 -23.88
CA TYR A 69 11.81 7.15 -22.44
C TYR A 69 11.59 5.89 -21.58
N TYR A 70 11.36 4.73 -22.20
CA TYR A 70 11.13 3.49 -21.47
C TYR A 70 12.48 2.92 -21.02
N PHE A 71 12.69 2.99 -19.70
CA PHE A 71 13.95 2.57 -19.10
C PHE A 71 13.71 1.62 -17.94
N TRP A 72 14.49 0.52 -17.90
CA TRP A 72 14.50 -0.43 -16.80
C TRP A 72 15.82 -0.27 -16.02
N ASN A 73 15.73 0.09 -14.76
CA ASN A 73 16.85 0.01 -13.84
C ASN A 73 16.77 -1.29 -13.05
N LEU A 74 17.47 -2.31 -13.49
CA LEU A 74 17.53 -3.62 -12.83
C LEU A 74 18.77 -3.78 -11.94
N ARG A 75 19.58 -2.73 -11.76
CA ARG A 75 20.74 -2.75 -10.88
C ARG A 75 20.31 -2.37 -9.48
N PRO A 76 20.39 -3.29 -8.48
CA PRO A 76 20.01 -2.96 -7.12
C PRO A 76 21.04 -2.00 -6.48
N PHE A 77 20.55 -1.18 -5.55
CA PHE A 77 21.35 -0.23 -4.77
C PHE A 77 22.01 0.90 -5.56
N VAL A 78 21.44 1.26 -6.72
CA VAL A 78 21.93 2.40 -7.53
C VAL A 78 21.83 3.71 -6.76
N TRP A 79 20.87 3.84 -5.86
CA TRP A 79 20.73 4.99 -4.97
C TRP A 79 22.01 5.29 -4.16
N LEU A 80 22.85 4.28 -3.86
CA LEU A 80 24.13 4.51 -3.18
C LEU A 80 25.09 5.36 -4.01
N THR A 81 25.05 5.23 -5.33
CA THR A 81 25.87 6.04 -6.25
C THR A 81 25.22 7.38 -6.56
N GLN A 82 23.90 7.43 -6.63
CA GLN A 82 23.12 8.64 -6.89
C GLN A 82 23.21 9.68 -5.76
N VAL A 83 23.64 9.27 -4.56
CA VAL A 83 23.92 10.18 -3.43
C VAL A 83 24.82 11.36 -3.84
N TYR A 84 25.81 11.11 -4.69
CA TYR A 84 26.73 12.13 -5.16
C TYR A 84 26.08 13.14 -6.12
N GLU A 85 25.04 12.73 -6.83
CA GLU A 85 24.34 13.56 -7.82
C GLU A 85 23.18 14.34 -7.20
N MET A 86 22.31 13.65 -6.42
CA MET A 86 21.09 14.28 -5.88
C MET A 86 21.22 14.78 -4.44
N GLY A 87 22.27 14.38 -3.73
CA GLY A 87 22.52 14.70 -2.32
C GLY A 87 21.80 13.77 -1.33
N MET A 88 22.45 13.54 -0.19
CA MET A 88 22.03 12.62 0.87
C MET A 88 20.57 12.86 1.31
N ARG A 89 20.18 14.13 1.46
CA ARG A 89 18.83 14.46 1.94
C ARG A 89 17.74 13.96 1.01
N ARG A 90 17.83 14.24 -0.28
CA ARG A 90 16.83 13.82 -1.28
C ARG A 90 16.75 12.31 -1.39
N MET A 91 17.90 11.65 -1.39
CA MET A 91 17.98 10.21 -1.38
C MET A 91 17.22 9.60 -0.18
N LEU A 92 17.51 10.08 1.04
CA LEU A 92 16.83 9.60 2.25
C LEU A 92 15.32 9.89 2.22
N GLU A 93 14.92 11.08 1.76
CA GLU A 93 13.49 11.43 1.59
C GLU A 93 12.80 10.43 0.64
N GLN A 94 13.41 10.05 -0.46
CA GLN A 94 12.87 9.09 -1.42
C GLN A 94 12.75 7.69 -0.80
N LEU A 95 13.83 7.17 -0.19
CA LEU A 95 13.85 5.86 0.45
C LEU A 95 12.78 5.75 1.57
N ILE A 96 12.76 6.75 2.46
CA ILE A 96 11.79 6.77 3.58
C ILE A 96 10.36 6.85 3.05
N THR A 97 10.11 7.63 2.01
CA THR A 97 8.78 7.78 1.43
C THR A 97 8.29 6.46 0.82
N ASN A 98 9.13 5.77 0.04
CA ASN A 98 8.79 4.48 -0.55
C ASN A 98 8.49 3.43 0.53
N VAL A 99 9.35 3.32 1.53
CA VAL A 99 9.11 2.42 2.67
C VAL A 99 7.80 2.79 3.38
N ALA A 100 7.62 4.07 3.75
CA ALA A 100 6.47 4.51 4.54
C ALA A 100 5.12 4.30 3.83
N MET A 101 5.07 4.50 2.52
CA MET A 101 3.84 4.31 1.73
C MET A 101 3.33 2.86 1.77
N PHE A 102 4.22 1.87 1.88
CA PHE A 102 3.85 0.46 1.85
C PHE A 102 3.63 -0.17 3.24
N VAL A 103 4.01 0.52 4.33
CA VAL A 103 3.72 0.05 5.71
C VAL A 103 2.22 -0.18 5.94
N PRO A 104 1.29 0.74 5.58
CA PRO A 104 -0.14 0.50 5.75
C PRO A 104 -0.65 -0.70 4.97
N LEU A 105 -0.17 -0.91 3.74
CA LEU A 105 -0.56 -2.06 2.93
C LEU A 105 -0.10 -3.37 3.58
N GLY A 106 1.17 -3.45 4.00
CA GLY A 106 1.72 -4.64 4.67
C GLY A 106 1.03 -4.98 5.98
N PHE A 107 0.51 -3.98 6.69
CA PHE A 107 -0.30 -4.15 7.89
C PHE A 107 -1.74 -4.60 7.57
N LEU A 108 -2.42 -3.94 6.64
CA LEU A 108 -3.85 -4.18 6.36
C LEU A 108 -4.11 -5.50 5.64
N LEU A 109 -3.19 -5.96 4.80
CA LEU A 109 -3.34 -7.22 4.07
C LEU A 109 -3.61 -8.42 5.00
N PRO A 110 -2.78 -8.72 6.03
CA PRO A 110 -3.04 -9.84 6.95
C PRO A 110 -4.23 -9.58 7.90
N VAL A 111 -4.57 -8.33 8.18
CA VAL A 111 -5.79 -7.99 8.92
C VAL A 111 -7.02 -8.41 8.14
N VAL A 112 -7.06 -8.10 6.84
CA VAL A 112 -8.23 -8.34 5.97
C VAL A 112 -8.27 -9.77 5.43
N PHE A 113 -7.14 -10.33 5.02
CA PHE A 113 -7.07 -11.63 4.34
C PHE A 113 -6.35 -12.67 5.18
N GLN A 114 -7.05 -13.71 5.59
CA GLN A 114 -6.48 -14.82 6.36
C GLN A 114 -5.34 -15.55 5.62
N LYS A 115 -5.44 -15.67 4.28
CA LYS A 115 -4.46 -16.38 3.45
C LYS A 115 -3.07 -15.75 3.46
N VAL A 116 -2.98 -14.44 3.75
CA VAL A 116 -1.71 -13.70 3.80
C VAL A 116 -1.24 -13.41 5.24
N ARG A 117 -1.71 -14.15 6.24
CA ARG A 117 -1.24 -14.02 7.64
C ARG A 117 0.11 -14.69 7.91
N ARG A 118 0.75 -15.28 6.89
CA ARG A 118 2.12 -15.80 6.95
C ARG A 118 3.06 -14.83 6.23
N PHE A 119 4.31 -14.77 6.66
CA PHE A 119 5.28 -13.80 6.13
C PHE A 119 5.45 -13.87 4.61
N LEU A 120 5.75 -15.04 4.06
CA LEU A 120 5.98 -15.19 2.61
C LEU A 120 4.75 -14.83 1.76
N PRO A 121 3.52 -15.29 2.05
CA PRO A 121 2.33 -14.82 1.34
C PRO A 121 2.08 -13.32 1.46
N ALA A 122 2.33 -12.70 2.64
CA ALA A 122 2.17 -11.27 2.82
C ALA A 122 3.20 -10.49 1.98
N LEU A 123 4.48 -10.87 2.08
CA LEU A 123 5.55 -10.27 1.31
C LEU A 123 5.33 -10.45 -0.20
N GLY A 124 4.93 -11.65 -0.63
CA GLY A 124 4.59 -11.92 -2.04
C GLY A 124 3.44 -11.07 -2.56
N ALA A 125 2.39 -10.83 -1.75
CA ALA A 125 1.29 -9.96 -2.12
C ALA A 125 1.74 -8.49 -2.27
N VAL A 126 2.55 -7.98 -1.33
CA VAL A 126 3.12 -6.62 -1.41
C VAL A 126 4.05 -6.49 -2.62
N THR A 127 4.95 -7.45 -2.81
CA THR A 127 5.86 -7.46 -3.98
C THR A 127 5.10 -7.52 -5.30
N GLY A 128 4.01 -8.30 -5.36
CA GLY A 128 3.14 -8.34 -6.53
C GLY A 128 2.51 -6.97 -6.83
N VAL A 129 2.03 -6.25 -5.81
CA VAL A 129 1.48 -4.90 -5.98
C VAL A 129 2.55 -3.93 -6.48
N THR A 130 3.75 -3.94 -5.87
CA THR A 130 4.82 -3.03 -6.30
C THR A 130 5.30 -3.33 -7.72
N LEU A 131 5.43 -4.60 -8.11
CA LEU A 131 5.76 -4.97 -9.49
C LEU A 131 4.71 -4.47 -10.50
N LEU A 132 3.42 -4.55 -10.17
CA LEU A 132 2.36 -3.99 -11.01
C LEU A 132 2.49 -2.47 -11.14
N ILE A 133 2.87 -1.77 -10.07
CA ILE A 133 3.13 -0.33 -10.11
C ILE A 133 4.32 -0.03 -11.04
N GLU A 134 5.45 -0.71 -10.86
CA GLU A 134 6.66 -0.50 -11.70
C GLU A 134 6.40 -0.79 -13.18
N ILE A 135 5.68 -1.88 -13.48
CA ILE A 135 5.27 -2.21 -14.86
C ILE A 135 4.38 -1.09 -15.42
N THR A 136 3.43 -0.58 -14.63
CA THR A 136 2.57 0.52 -15.08
C THR A 136 3.39 1.79 -15.30
N GLN A 137 4.30 2.12 -14.41
CA GLN A 137 5.20 3.28 -14.52
C GLN A 137 6.04 3.20 -15.79
N PHE A 138 6.57 2.02 -16.10
CA PHE A 138 7.29 1.79 -17.36
C PHE A 138 6.44 2.16 -18.58
N PHE A 139 5.20 1.68 -18.67
CA PHE A 139 4.34 1.95 -19.82
C PHE A 139 3.85 3.41 -19.91
N ILE A 140 3.86 4.17 -18.83
CA ILE A 140 3.52 5.60 -18.85
C ILE A 140 4.71 6.53 -19.05
N GLY A 141 5.88 5.99 -19.44
CA GLY A 141 7.08 6.76 -19.77
C GLY A 141 7.94 7.13 -18.55
N ARG A 142 7.83 6.37 -17.46
CA ARG A 142 8.73 6.46 -16.29
C ARG A 142 9.68 5.26 -16.28
N SER A 143 10.83 5.44 -15.61
CA SER A 143 11.70 4.30 -15.34
C SER A 143 11.06 3.33 -14.37
N ALA A 144 11.14 2.03 -14.66
CA ALA A 144 10.86 0.99 -13.67
C ALA A 144 12.16 0.69 -12.90
N ASP A 145 12.09 0.75 -11.57
CA ASP A 145 13.27 0.67 -10.72
C ASP A 145 13.18 -0.48 -9.71
N ILE A 146 14.19 -1.36 -9.75
CA ILE A 146 14.27 -2.48 -8.79
C ILE A 146 14.47 -1.98 -7.34
N ASP A 147 15.09 -0.83 -7.14
CA ASP A 147 15.28 -0.25 -5.83
C ASP A 147 13.95 0.19 -5.21
N ASP A 148 13.01 0.69 -6.01
CA ASP A 148 11.65 1.00 -5.55
C ASP A 148 10.92 -0.30 -5.13
N VAL A 149 11.08 -1.40 -5.88
CA VAL A 149 10.53 -2.71 -5.49
C VAL A 149 11.09 -3.17 -4.14
N ILE A 150 12.40 -3.04 -3.94
CA ILE A 150 13.07 -3.44 -2.68
C ILE A 150 12.57 -2.60 -1.51
N MET A 151 12.50 -1.28 -1.65
CA MET A 151 12.07 -0.37 -0.59
C MET A 151 10.58 -0.53 -0.25
N ASN A 152 9.74 -0.70 -1.26
CA ASN A 152 8.31 -0.97 -1.10
C ASN A 152 8.06 -2.31 -0.40
N ALA A 153 8.80 -3.36 -0.79
CA ALA A 153 8.75 -4.66 -0.12
C ALA A 153 9.23 -4.58 1.34
N ALA A 154 10.28 -3.80 1.61
CA ALA A 154 10.75 -3.54 2.98
C ALA A 154 9.66 -2.83 3.81
N GLY A 155 8.98 -1.82 3.25
CA GLY A 155 7.84 -1.17 3.88
C GLY A 155 6.71 -2.15 4.20
N GLY A 156 6.37 -3.02 3.25
CA GLY A 156 5.39 -4.09 3.45
C GLY A 156 5.80 -5.07 4.56
N ALA A 157 7.09 -5.44 4.62
CA ALA A 157 7.62 -6.30 5.68
C ALA A 157 7.53 -5.63 7.06
N LEU A 158 7.81 -4.34 7.16
CA LEU A 158 7.62 -3.57 8.40
C LEU A 158 6.15 -3.53 8.82
N GLY A 159 5.23 -3.28 7.87
CA GLY A 159 3.79 -3.31 8.12
C GLY A 159 3.30 -4.68 8.60
N TYR A 160 3.79 -5.75 7.99
CA TYR A 160 3.53 -7.11 8.46
C TYR A 160 4.10 -7.38 9.85
N GLY A 161 5.31 -6.91 10.15
CA GLY A 161 5.91 -6.98 11.48
C GLY A 161 5.06 -6.29 12.55
N LEU A 162 4.51 -5.11 12.23
CA LEU A 162 3.56 -4.39 13.09
C LEU A 162 2.28 -5.21 13.32
N TYR A 163 1.71 -5.83 12.26
CA TYR A 163 0.59 -6.77 12.43
C TYR A 163 0.94 -7.91 13.37
N CYS A 164 2.10 -8.55 13.22
CA CYS A 164 2.53 -9.66 14.07
C CYS A 164 2.67 -9.23 15.52
N LEU A 165 3.28 -8.06 15.78
CA LEU A 165 3.44 -7.49 17.11
C LEU A 165 2.08 -7.23 17.77
N LEU A 166 1.17 -6.57 17.07
CA LEU A 166 -0.16 -6.31 17.59
C LEU A 166 -0.97 -7.60 17.77
N ASN A 167 -0.90 -8.52 16.82
CA ASN A 167 -1.61 -9.79 16.92
C ASN A 167 -1.11 -10.64 18.09
N ARG A 168 0.20 -10.66 18.37
CA ARG A 168 0.77 -11.32 19.55
C ARG A 168 0.20 -10.77 20.87
N ASN A 169 0.07 -9.45 20.97
CA ASN A 169 -0.34 -8.78 22.20
C ASN A 169 -1.86 -8.67 22.36
N LEU A 170 -2.61 -8.66 21.23
CA LEU A 170 -4.03 -8.36 21.20
C LEU A 170 -4.91 -9.55 20.80
N SER A 171 -4.33 -10.71 20.48
CA SER A 171 -5.09 -11.88 20.01
C SER A 171 -6.20 -12.34 20.95
N ALA A 172 -6.06 -12.15 22.27
CA ALA A 172 -7.08 -12.44 23.26
C ALA A 172 -8.18 -11.37 23.37
N LYS A 173 -7.99 -10.19 22.78
CA LYS A 173 -8.96 -9.09 22.87
C LYS A 173 -10.09 -9.29 21.85
N ARG A 174 -11.34 -9.26 22.31
CA ARG A 174 -12.54 -9.45 21.46
C ARG A 174 -12.59 -8.47 20.27
N TRP A 175 -12.29 -7.18 20.51
CA TRP A 175 -12.31 -6.19 19.45
C TRP A 175 -11.30 -6.48 18.33
N TRP A 176 -10.10 -7.03 18.68
CA TRP A 176 -9.10 -7.44 17.71
C TRP A 176 -9.57 -8.64 16.88
N GLN A 177 -10.15 -9.64 17.54
CA GLN A 177 -10.73 -10.79 16.85
C GLN A 177 -11.86 -10.36 15.90
N HIS A 178 -12.71 -9.41 16.32
CA HIS A 178 -13.74 -8.86 15.45
C HIS A 178 -13.16 -8.04 14.28
N LEU A 179 -12.05 -7.32 14.45
CA LEU A 179 -11.31 -6.66 13.39
C LEU A 179 -10.82 -7.68 12.36
N LEU A 180 -10.31 -8.82 12.82
CA LEU A 180 -9.80 -9.91 11.99
C LEU A 180 -10.88 -10.78 11.31
N GLY A 181 -12.16 -10.50 11.58
CA GLY A 181 -13.29 -11.17 10.93
C GLY A 181 -13.98 -12.27 11.75
N THR A 182 -13.76 -12.32 13.07
CA THR A 182 -14.58 -13.18 13.94
C THR A 182 -15.98 -12.57 14.06
N PRO A 183 -17.05 -13.30 13.71
CA PRO A 183 -18.41 -12.79 13.84
C PRO A 183 -18.78 -12.44 15.29
N LEU A 184 -19.73 -11.52 15.44
CA LEU A 184 -20.32 -11.22 16.75
C LEU A 184 -21.19 -12.41 17.17
N THR A 185 -20.79 -13.10 18.23
CA THR A 185 -21.68 -14.09 18.88
C THR A 185 -22.88 -13.36 19.52
N LYS A 186 -24.06 -14.01 19.45
CA LYS A 186 -25.27 -13.52 20.16
C LYS A 186 -25.04 -13.51 21.66
#